data_c2b7e18ac92fdc3e212655d18bddadb3
#
_entry.id   c2b7e18ac92fdc3e212655d18bddadb3
#
_cell.length_a   1.000
_cell.length_b   1.000
_cell.length_c   1.000
_cell.angle_alpha   90.00
_cell.angle_beta   90.00
_cell.angle_gamma   90.00
#
_symmetry.space_group_name_H-M   'P 1'
#
loop_
_entity.id
_entity.type
_entity.pdbx_description
1 polymer ?
#
loop_
_entity_poly.entity_id
_entity_poly.type
_entity_poly.pdbx_seq_one_letter_code
_entity_poly.pdbx_strand_id
1 'polypeptide(L)'
;MYPAFQPDAAFAVGLNADNPFAEPVPAASAIPASMEDATAAEERPARIASTTPVIVPLGVRHNRHFIEANTKPVDIAHLREDCVVPVFSKDNEVTISHQSFIETVLGAAHRMFPQEVIDAPDIVVSHIIKGRIPEAIHKPVNQLLETDKTIYYERMAFCFEIPTIYEDVAGNRLNLSIGGVRAYNHENLYSKKTVEKFKVFIGFKNLVCCNLCVSTDGFKSELRVAGVQDLFDASLQLFQQYDAERHVKRMAAMQERHLTEHQFAQLIGKTRLYQYLPTAERKALPAMEFTDCHINAVAKAYYADENFSRGDNPEIDLWRVYNLFTGANKSSYIDTFLDRSLNATELITGIGRAIEGDAEYRWFVE
;
A
#
# COMPACT_ATOMS: atom_id res chain seq x y z
N MET A 1 -20.82 31.87 4.57
CA MET A 1 -20.28 32.80 3.57
C MET A 1 -18.79 32.96 3.90
N TYR A 2 -17.95 32.07 3.32
CA TYR A 2 -16.49 32.10 3.47
C TYR A 2 -15.88 32.63 2.18
N PRO A 3 -14.89 33.54 2.22
CA PRO A 3 -14.30 34.11 1.04
C PRO A 3 -13.38 33.10 0.33
N ALA A 4 -13.42 33.13 -1.01
CA ALA A 4 -12.58 32.35 -1.89
C ALA A 4 -11.10 32.74 -1.73
N PHE A 5 -10.24 31.71 -1.63
CA PHE A 5 -8.80 31.84 -1.63
C PHE A 5 -8.32 32.03 -3.07
N GLN A 6 -7.80 33.20 -3.39
CA GLN A 6 -7.03 33.43 -4.61
C GLN A 6 -5.55 33.16 -4.34
N PRO A 7 -4.86 32.39 -5.18
CA PRO A 7 -3.41 32.26 -5.06
C PRO A 7 -2.73 33.47 -5.72
N ASP A 8 -2.10 34.30 -4.92
CA ASP A 8 -1.22 35.35 -5.40
C ASP A 8 0.06 34.79 -6.01
N ALA A 9 0.46 35.42 -7.10
CA ALA A 9 1.62 35.08 -7.91
C ALA A 9 2.92 35.61 -7.28
N ALA A 10 3.99 34.94 -7.68
CA ALA A 10 5.37 35.40 -7.72
C ALA A 10 6.18 35.42 -6.43
N PHE A 11 7.00 34.35 -6.27
CA PHE A 11 8.34 34.50 -5.74
C PHE A 11 9.33 34.00 -6.81
N ALA A 12 9.88 34.94 -7.59
CA ALA A 12 11.04 34.73 -8.42
C ALA A 12 12.26 34.92 -7.53
N VAL A 13 13.00 33.86 -7.23
CA VAL A 13 14.34 33.93 -6.66
C VAL A 13 15.33 33.73 -7.80
N GLY A 14 16.15 34.76 -8.05
CA GLY A 14 17.19 34.77 -9.06
C GLY A 14 18.25 33.71 -8.81
N LEU A 15 18.59 32.95 -9.83
CA LEU A 15 19.74 32.07 -9.88
C LEU A 15 20.88 32.76 -10.60
N ASN A 16 22.00 32.91 -9.89
CA ASN A 16 23.30 33.31 -10.44
C ASN A 16 23.80 32.22 -11.40
N ALA A 17 24.00 32.60 -12.65
CA ALA A 17 24.79 31.86 -13.61
C ALA A 17 26.25 32.21 -13.36
N ASP A 18 27.06 31.21 -12.92
CA ASP A 18 28.49 31.10 -13.19
C ASP A 18 29.07 29.97 -12.31
N ASN A 19 29.23 28.79 -12.90
CA ASN A 19 30.12 27.76 -12.35
C ASN A 19 30.89 27.07 -13.48
N PRO A 20 32.22 27.30 -13.64
CA PRO A 20 33.02 26.82 -14.77
C PRO A 20 33.70 25.46 -14.54
N PHE A 21 33.16 24.55 -13.76
CA PHE A 21 33.76 23.21 -13.57
C PHE A 21 32.76 22.10 -13.85
N ALA A 22 32.58 21.75 -15.14
CA ALA A 22 31.96 20.53 -15.57
C ALA A 22 33.02 19.63 -16.19
N GLU A 23 33.49 18.60 -15.48
CA GLU A 23 34.27 17.51 -16.07
C GLU A 23 33.34 16.40 -16.61
N PRO A 24 33.73 15.76 -17.72
CA PRO A 24 32.86 14.73 -18.34
C PRO A 24 32.96 13.39 -17.61
N VAL A 25 31.81 12.76 -17.39
CA VAL A 25 31.66 11.41 -16.82
C VAL A 25 32.22 10.37 -17.81
N PRO A 26 33.15 9.49 -17.41
CA PRO A 26 33.65 8.42 -18.26
C PRO A 26 32.62 7.28 -18.39
N ALA A 27 32.57 6.70 -19.60
CA ALA A 27 31.71 5.59 -19.97
C ALA A 27 31.98 4.34 -19.12
N ALA A 28 30.89 3.66 -18.77
CA ALA A 28 30.89 2.41 -18.02
C ALA A 28 31.72 1.32 -18.71
N SER A 29 32.73 0.83 -18.01
CA SER A 29 33.54 -0.31 -18.38
C SER A 29 32.85 -1.62 -17.95
N ALA A 30 32.92 -2.62 -18.81
CA ALA A 30 32.38 -3.96 -18.65
C ALA A 30 32.88 -4.66 -17.37
N ILE A 31 31.98 -5.38 -16.73
CA ILE A 31 32.24 -6.27 -15.60
C ILE A 31 32.86 -7.58 -16.15
N PRO A 32 34.01 -8.05 -15.65
CA PRO A 32 34.54 -9.36 -15.99
C PRO A 32 33.79 -10.46 -15.22
N ALA A 33 33.41 -11.52 -15.96
CA ALA A 33 32.95 -12.78 -15.40
C ALA A 33 34.15 -13.53 -14.78
N SER A 34 34.03 -13.89 -13.50
CA SER A 34 34.52 -15.11 -12.87
C SER A 34 34.67 -14.92 -11.35
N MET A 35 33.84 -15.58 -10.58
CA MET A 35 34.28 -16.21 -9.32
C MET A 35 33.38 -17.43 -9.07
N GLU A 36 34.04 -18.58 -9.15
CA GLU A 36 33.53 -19.87 -8.76
C GLU A 36 33.49 -20.02 -7.23
N ASP A 37 32.56 -20.85 -6.78
CA ASP A 37 32.49 -21.56 -5.50
C ASP A 37 32.60 -20.81 -4.17
N ALA A 38 31.42 -20.63 -3.55
CA ALA A 38 31.26 -20.87 -2.12
C ALA A 38 29.87 -21.48 -1.87
N THR A 39 29.83 -22.79 -1.71
CA THR A 39 28.68 -23.55 -1.22
C THR A 39 28.42 -23.19 0.24
N ALA A 40 27.55 -22.22 0.46
CA ALA A 40 26.80 -22.08 1.71
C ALA A 40 25.36 -22.52 1.40
N ALA A 41 24.93 -23.60 2.04
CA ALA A 41 23.54 -24.03 2.00
C ALA A 41 22.70 -23.00 2.75
N GLU A 42 22.22 -21.97 2.05
CA GLU A 42 21.14 -21.12 2.55
C GLU A 42 19.87 -21.96 2.60
N GLU A 43 19.36 -22.15 3.80
CA GLU A 43 18.03 -22.70 4.03
C GLU A 43 17.01 -21.85 3.27
N ARG A 44 16.41 -22.44 2.24
CA ARG A 44 15.32 -21.85 1.47
C ARG A 44 14.17 -21.56 2.44
N PRO A 45 13.49 -20.40 2.35
CA PRO A 45 12.21 -20.23 3.03
C PRO A 45 11.30 -21.40 2.63
N ALA A 46 10.74 -22.08 3.64
CA ALA A 46 10.01 -23.31 3.48
C ALA A 46 8.90 -23.12 2.42
N ARG A 47 8.91 -23.95 1.40
CA ARG A 47 7.80 -24.09 0.45
C ARG A 47 6.59 -24.48 1.27
N ILE A 48 5.59 -23.62 1.34
CA ILE A 48 4.31 -23.93 1.96
C ILE A 48 3.66 -25.00 1.07
N ALA A 49 3.63 -26.22 1.55
CA ALA A 49 3.17 -27.36 0.76
C ALA A 49 1.65 -27.34 0.68
N SER A 50 1.14 -27.00 -0.50
CA SER A 50 -0.27 -27.17 -0.85
C SER A 50 -0.61 -28.65 -1.00
N THR A 51 -1.53 -29.14 -0.21
CA THR A 51 -2.17 -30.43 -0.39
C THR A 51 -3.41 -30.26 -1.27
N THR A 52 -3.32 -30.76 -2.49
CA THR A 52 -4.35 -30.87 -3.54
C THR A 52 -4.54 -29.63 -4.45
N PRO A 53 -4.29 -29.76 -5.76
CA PRO A 53 -4.53 -28.67 -6.71
C PRO A 53 -6.03 -28.54 -6.98
N VAL A 54 -6.66 -27.52 -6.44
CA VAL A 54 -7.95 -27.07 -6.97
C VAL A 54 -7.64 -26.29 -8.25
N ILE A 55 -7.99 -26.85 -9.41
CA ILE A 55 -7.90 -26.15 -10.68
C ILE A 55 -8.96 -25.06 -10.68
N VAL A 56 -8.58 -23.87 -10.26
CA VAL A 56 -9.38 -22.66 -10.51
C VAL A 56 -9.04 -22.21 -11.94
N PRO A 57 -10.03 -22.00 -12.83
CA PRO A 57 -9.75 -21.54 -14.18
C PRO A 57 -8.98 -20.24 -14.14
N LEU A 58 -7.80 -20.22 -14.81
CA LEU A 58 -7.12 -18.98 -15.13
C LEU A 58 -8.08 -18.14 -15.99
N GLY A 59 -8.69 -17.09 -15.44
CA GLY A 59 -9.48 -16.24 -16.31
C GLY A 59 -10.62 -15.43 -15.71
N VAL A 60 -10.93 -15.50 -14.44
CA VAL A 60 -11.86 -14.54 -13.86
C VAL A 60 -11.06 -13.39 -13.23
N ARG A 61 -10.65 -12.43 -14.05
CA ARG A 61 -10.28 -11.10 -13.54
C ARG A 61 -11.57 -10.50 -12.99
N HIS A 62 -11.76 -10.58 -11.68
CA HIS A 62 -12.80 -9.78 -11.03
C HIS A 62 -12.51 -8.32 -11.35
N ASN A 63 -13.49 -7.64 -11.92
CA ASN A 63 -13.42 -6.20 -12.26
C ASN A 63 -13.44 -5.32 -10.99
N ARG A 64 -12.91 -5.84 -9.89
CA ARG A 64 -12.85 -5.18 -8.57
C ARG A 64 -11.40 -4.86 -8.24
N HIS A 65 -11.14 -3.58 -8.00
CA HIS A 65 -9.83 -3.12 -7.56
C HIS A 65 -9.69 -3.30 -6.04
N PHE A 66 -8.44 -3.35 -5.57
CA PHE A 66 -8.13 -3.42 -4.15
C PHE A 66 -8.42 -2.09 -3.41
N ILE A 67 -8.53 -0.96 -4.14
CA ILE A 67 -9.03 0.34 -3.67
C ILE A 67 -10.14 0.78 -4.61
N GLU A 68 -11.30 1.14 -4.05
CA GLU A 68 -12.49 1.57 -4.79
C GLU A 68 -12.85 3.05 -4.54
N ALA A 69 -12.06 3.75 -3.71
CA ALA A 69 -12.22 5.19 -3.49
C ALA A 69 -12.09 5.96 -4.82
N ASN A 70 -12.24 7.26 -4.80
CA ASN A 70 -12.17 8.15 -5.97
C ASN A 70 -10.84 8.02 -6.74
N THR A 71 -10.61 6.83 -7.30
CA THR A 71 -9.41 6.39 -8.02
C THR A 71 -9.74 6.04 -9.47
N LYS A 72 -8.70 6.04 -10.32
CA LYS A 72 -8.78 5.56 -11.70
C LYS A 72 -7.71 4.48 -11.91
N PRO A 73 -8.06 3.36 -12.57
CA PRO A 73 -7.06 2.40 -13.02
C PRO A 73 -6.27 3.00 -14.18
N VAL A 74 -4.98 2.73 -14.18
CA VAL A 74 -4.06 3.08 -15.28
C VAL A 74 -3.08 1.96 -15.51
N ASP A 75 -2.50 1.90 -16.71
CA ASP A 75 -1.41 1.00 -17.00
C ASP A 75 -0.02 1.67 -16.81
N ILE A 76 1.02 0.85 -16.76
CA ILE A 76 2.38 1.34 -16.56
C ILE A 76 2.90 2.10 -17.79
N ALA A 77 2.40 1.79 -18.99
CA ALA A 77 2.78 2.48 -20.21
C ALA A 77 2.30 3.94 -20.17
N HIS A 78 1.06 4.17 -19.74
CA HIS A 78 0.53 5.52 -19.51
C HIS A 78 1.39 6.33 -18.51
N LEU A 79 1.81 5.70 -17.39
CA LEU A 79 2.69 6.36 -16.42
C LEU A 79 4.07 6.70 -17.00
N ARG A 80 4.55 5.89 -17.95
CA ARG A 80 5.84 6.06 -18.61
C ARG A 80 5.82 7.14 -19.68
N GLU A 81 4.77 7.15 -20.51
CA GLU A 81 4.73 7.92 -21.75
C GLU A 81 4.07 9.30 -21.54
N ASP A 82 3.01 9.36 -20.75
CA ASP A 82 2.18 10.56 -20.61
C ASP A 82 2.44 11.35 -19.33
N CYS A 83 3.04 10.71 -18.31
CA CYS A 83 3.17 11.28 -16.98
C CYS A 83 4.62 11.65 -16.65
N VAL A 84 5.11 12.76 -17.21
CA VAL A 84 6.43 13.30 -16.88
C VAL A 84 6.35 14.03 -15.55
N VAL A 85 7.10 13.54 -14.56
CA VAL A 85 7.16 14.18 -13.24
C VAL A 85 7.80 15.56 -13.38
N PRO A 86 7.14 16.65 -12.91
CA PRO A 86 7.75 17.97 -12.91
C PRO A 86 9.02 17.96 -12.08
N VAL A 87 10.05 18.66 -12.54
CA VAL A 87 11.28 18.86 -11.75
C VAL A 87 10.90 19.74 -10.56
N PHE A 88 10.74 19.09 -9.44
CA PHE A 88 10.76 19.78 -8.16
C PHE A 88 12.21 20.13 -7.87
N SER A 89 12.50 21.34 -7.40
CA SER A 89 13.86 21.85 -7.23
C SER A 89 14.61 21.13 -6.09
N LYS A 90 15.00 19.90 -6.34
CA LYS A 90 16.05 19.21 -5.58
C LYS A 90 17.38 19.47 -6.29
N ASP A 91 18.46 19.60 -5.54
CA ASP A 91 19.81 19.80 -6.08
C ASP A 91 20.16 18.63 -7.01
N ASN A 92 19.97 18.81 -8.29
CA ASN A 92 20.33 17.87 -9.37
C ASN A 92 19.82 16.41 -9.25
N GLU A 93 19.01 16.09 -8.24
CA GLU A 93 18.46 14.77 -8.06
C GLU A 93 17.08 14.67 -8.71
N VAL A 94 16.92 13.66 -9.52
CA VAL A 94 15.63 13.35 -10.16
C VAL A 94 14.71 12.71 -9.13
N THR A 95 13.53 13.29 -8.93
CA THR A 95 12.46 12.66 -8.13
C THR A 95 12.12 11.29 -8.73
N ILE A 96 12.08 10.25 -7.90
CA ILE A 96 11.66 8.91 -8.31
C ILE A 96 10.22 9.01 -8.82
N SER A 97 9.96 8.63 -10.07
CA SER A 97 8.61 8.66 -10.64
C SER A 97 7.74 7.51 -10.08
N HIS A 98 6.41 7.58 -10.29
CA HIS A 98 5.52 6.46 -9.97
C HIS A 98 5.90 5.19 -10.73
N GLN A 99 6.26 5.32 -12.01
CA GLN A 99 6.76 4.21 -12.83
C GLN A 99 8.04 3.61 -12.23
N SER A 100 9.06 4.44 -11.94
CA SER A 100 10.32 3.96 -11.35
C SER A 100 10.10 3.28 -10.01
N PHE A 101 9.16 3.76 -9.20
CA PHE A 101 8.77 3.11 -7.95
C PHE A 101 8.22 1.70 -8.18
N ILE A 102 7.26 1.54 -9.09
CA ILE A 102 6.66 0.25 -9.42
C ILE A 102 7.73 -0.72 -9.94
N GLU A 103 8.55 -0.28 -10.91
CA GLU A 103 9.59 -1.10 -11.53
C GLU A 103 10.67 -1.53 -10.53
N THR A 104 11.02 -0.65 -9.59
CA THR A 104 12.01 -0.96 -8.55
C THR A 104 11.50 -2.03 -7.59
N VAL A 105 10.26 -1.89 -7.11
CA VAL A 105 9.64 -2.88 -6.21
C VAL A 105 9.42 -4.21 -6.94
N LEU A 106 9.00 -4.17 -8.20
CA LEU A 106 8.86 -5.36 -9.05
C LEU A 106 10.22 -6.05 -9.27
N GLY A 107 11.29 -5.28 -9.49
CA GLY A 107 12.66 -5.80 -9.60
C GLY A 107 13.12 -6.49 -8.32
N ALA A 108 12.82 -5.91 -7.14
CA ALA A 108 13.11 -6.53 -5.85
C ALA A 108 12.31 -7.83 -5.65
N ALA A 109 11.05 -7.87 -6.10
CA ALA A 109 10.22 -9.07 -6.06
C ALA A 109 10.76 -10.18 -6.98
N HIS A 110 11.17 -9.87 -8.21
CA HIS A 110 11.84 -10.84 -9.10
C HIS A 110 13.15 -11.35 -8.51
N ARG A 111 13.88 -10.51 -7.78
CA ARG A 111 15.11 -10.95 -7.10
C ARG A 111 14.82 -11.90 -5.96
N MET A 112 13.75 -11.67 -5.20
CA MET A 112 13.33 -12.53 -4.08
C MET A 112 12.69 -13.83 -4.56
N PHE A 113 11.91 -13.78 -5.63
CA PHE A 113 11.11 -14.88 -6.17
C PHE A 113 11.46 -15.19 -7.62
N PRO A 114 12.71 -15.62 -7.92
CA PRO A 114 13.22 -15.69 -9.30
C PRO A 114 12.59 -16.79 -10.17
N GLN A 115 11.90 -17.76 -9.55
CA GLN A 115 11.26 -18.88 -10.25
C GLN A 115 9.73 -18.75 -10.33
N GLU A 116 9.18 -17.70 -9.74
CA GLU A 116 7.74 -17.51 -9.63
C GLU A 116 7.21 -16.59 -10.73
N VAL A 117 5.97 -16.82 -11.13
CA VAL A 117 5.26 -15.94 -12.04
C VAL A 117 4.70 -14.76 -11.25
N ILE A 118 5.05 -13.55 -11.65
CA ILE A 118 4.53 -12.33 -11.06
C ILE A 118 3.57 -11.70 -12.06
N ASP A 119 2.35 -11.46 -11.65
CA ASP A 119 1.32 -10.83 -12.50
C ASP A 119 1.65 -9.36 -12.76
N ALA A 120 1.06 -8.81 -13.83
CA ALA A 120 1.13 -7.39 -14.12
C ALA A 120 0.50 -6.58 -12.96
N PRO A 121 1.08 -5.44 -12.57
CA PRO A 121 0.57 -4.63 -11.48
C PRO A 121 -0.83 -4.07 -11.80
N ASP A 122 -1.74 -4.18 -10.84
CA ASP A 122 -2.98 -3.39 -10.76
C ASP A 122 -2.61 -2.03 -10.18
N ILE A 123 -2.77 -0.96 -10.97
CA ILE A 123 -2.33 0.39 -10.63
C ILE A 123 -3.54 1.31 -10.57
N VAL A 124 -3.71 2.00 -9.45
CA VAL A 124 -4.76 2.99 -9.26
C VAL A 124 -4.16 4.34 -8.86
N VAL A 125 -4.72 5.41 -9.41
CA VAL A 125 -4.23 6.78 -9.23
C VAL A 125 -5.35 7.72 -8.80
N SER A 126 -4.96 8.82 -8.17
CA SER A 126 -5.86 9.90 -7.76
C SER A 126 -6.22 10.81 -8.93
N HIS A 127 -6.60 12.05 -8.63
CA HIS A 127 -6.84 13.08 -9.63
C HIS A 127 -5.56 13.51 -10.36
N ILE A 128 -5.76 13.97 -11.61
CA ILE A 128 -4.69 14.48 -12.47
C ILE A 128 -4.29 15.87 -12.01
N ILE A 129 -2.97 16.11 -11.89
CA ILE A 129 -2.38 17.43 -11.76
C ILE A 129 -1.72 17.79 -13.08
N LYS A 130 -2.02 19.00 -13.57
CA LYS A 130 -1.39 19.54 -14.78
C LYS A 130 -0.07 20.20 -14.40
N GLY A 131 0.98 19.89 -15.14
CA GLY A 131 2.32 20.40 -14.94
C GLY A 131 2.97 20.83 -16.26
N ARG A 132 4.26 21.11 -16.18
CA ARG A 132 5.14 21.40 -17.31
C ARG A 132 6.26 20.38 -17.33
N ILE A 133 6.73 20.02 -18.50
CA ILE A 133 7.96 19.24 -18.63
C ILE A 133 9.14 20.04 -18.08
N PRO A 134 10.22 19.40 -17.65
CA PRO A 134 11.42 20.07 -17.09
C PRO A 134 11.96 21.20 -17.96
N GLU A 135 12.01 20.99 -19.26
CA GLU A 135 12.54 21.92 -20.25
C GLU A 135 11.69 23.19 -20.40
N ALA A 136 10.43 23.12 -20.00
CA ALA A 136 9.51 24.25 -20.11
C ALA A 136 9.27 25.01 -18.79
N ILE A 137 9.99 24.67 -17.72
CA ILE A 137 9.72 25.23 -16.40
C ILE A 137 9.88 26.77 -16.36
N HIS A 138 10.81 27.31 -17.14
CA HIS A 138 11.09 28.76 -17.21
C HIS A 138 10.35 29.49 -18.34
N LYS A 139 9.57 28.77 -19.19
CA LYS A 139 8.84 29.40 -20.27
C LYS A 139 7.68 30.24 -19.75
N PRO A 140 7.50 31.49 -20.24
CA PRO A 140 6.31 32.27 -19.94
C PRO A 140 5.02 31.53 -20.38
N VAL A 141 3.92 31.75 -19.67
CA VAL A 141 2.64 31.03 -19.91
C VAL A 141 2.13 31.20 -21.34
N ASN A 142 2.31 32.41 -21.91
CA ASN A 142 1.90 32.74 -23.28
C ASN A 142 2.78 32.11 -24.38
N GLN A 143 3.89 31.49 -24.03
CA GLN A 143 4.81 30.80 -24.95
C GLN A 143 4.77 29.28 -24.78
N LEU A 144 3.92 28.75 -23.88
CA LEU A 144 3.80 27.32 -23.69
C LEU A 144 3.10 26.66 -24.87
N LEU A 145 3.76 25.67 -25.45
CA LEU A 145 3.21 24.76 -26.45
C LEU A 145 2.46 23.61 -25.75
N GLU A 146 1.63 22.88 -26.47
CA GLU A 146 0.98 21.67 -25.92
C GLU A 146 2.02 20.61 -25.54
N THR A 147 3.14 20.52 -26.26
CA THR A 147 4.28 19.63 -25.96
C THR A 147 5.05 20.02 -24.70
N ASP A 148 4.87 21.22 -24.19
CA ASP A 148 5.49 21.69 -22.94
C ASP A 148 4.65 21.32 -21.70
N LYS A 149 3.45 20.81 -21.92
CA LYS A 149 2.51 20.44 -20.87
C LYS A 149 2.62 18.94 -20.59
N THR A 150 2.50 18.60 -19.32
CA THR A 150 2.44 17.21 -18.87
C THR A 150 1.38 17.07 -17.79
N ILE A 151 1.07 15.85 -17.47
CA ILE A 151 0.23 15.49 -16.33
C ILE A 151 1.04 14.65 -15.34
N TYR A 152 0.62 14.65 -14.09
CA TYR A 152 1.06 13.66 -13.11
C TYR A 152 -0.05 13.41 -12.10
N TYR A 153 0.06 12.34 -11.36
CA TYR A 153 -0.90 11.97 -10.33
C TYR A 153 -0.31 12.27 -8.96
N GLU A 154 -1.08 12.95 -8.11
CA GLU A 154 -0.61 13.29 -6.75
C GLU A 154 -0.38 12.04 -5.91
N ARG A 155 -1.25 11.02 -6.07
CA ARG A 155 -1.21 9.77 -5.33
C ARG A 155 -1.35 8.59 -6.27
N MET A 156 -0.62 7.54 -5.98
CA MET A 156 -0.67 6.28 -6.71
C MET A 156 -0.54 5.12 -5.72
N ALA A 157 -1.31 4.07 -5.93
CA ALA A 157 -1.14 2.77 -5.31
C ALA A 157 -1.04 1.69 -6.39
N PHE A 158 -0.26 0.66 -6.12
CA PHE A 158 -0.19 -0.52 -6.96
C PHE A 158 -0.11 -1.80 -6.13
N CYS A 159 -0.56 -2.88 -6.74
CA CYS A 159 -0.47 -4.22 -6.17
C CYS A 159 -0.27 -5.22 -7.31
N PHE A 160 0.66 -6.15 -7.16
CA PHE A 160 0.80 -7.32 -8.03
C PHE A 160 0.77 -8.60 -7.20
N GLU A 161 0.35 -9.68 -7.83
CA GLU A 161 0.19 -10.99 -7.20
C GLU A 161 1.27 -11.96 -7.69
N ILE A 162 1.60 -12.91 -6.84
CA ILE A 162 2.42 -14.09 -7.17
C ILE A 162 1.49 -15.30 -7.00
N PRO A 163 0.71 -15.64 -8.05
CA PRO A 163 -0.38 -16.61 -7.92
C PRO A 163 0.08 -18.06 -7.67
N THR A 164 1.38 -18.32 -7.86
CA THR A 164 2.01 -19.60 -7.55
C THR A 164 2.30 -19.77 -6.04
N ILE A 165 2.28 -18.67 -5.28
CA ILE A 165 2.42 -18.69 -3.81
C ILE A 165 1.07 -18.27 -3.23
N TYR A 166 0.34 -19.24 -2.67
CA TYR A 166 -0.98 -19.00 -2.11
C TYR A 166 -1.27 -19.88 -0.91
N GLU A 167 -2.24 -19.45 -0.11
CA GLU A 167 -2.78 -20.17 1.04
C GLU A 167 -4.30 -20.18 0.98
N ASP A 168 -4.90 -21.15 1.67
CA ASP A 168 -6.34 -21.20 1.88
C ASP A 168 -6.67 -20.90 3.35
N VAL A 169 -7.52 -19.90 3.56
CA VAL A 169 -8.02 -19.54 4.89
C VAL A 169 -9.54 -19.50 4.82
N ALA A 170 -10.21 -20.36 5.56
CA ALA A 170 -11.68 -20.48 5.57
C ALA A 170 -12.30 -20.73 4.19
N GLY A 171 -11.64 -21.53 3.33
CA GLY A 171 -12.09 -21.74 1.95
C GLY A 171 -11.87 -20.53 1.04
N ASN A 172 -11.15 -19.53 1.48
CA ASN A 172 -10.77 -18.39 0.67
C ASN A 172 -9.29 -18.52 0.24
N ARG A 173 -9.05 -18.54 -1.05
CA ARG A 173 -7.71 -18.50 -1.59
C ARG A 173 -7.11 -17.11 -1.46
N LEU A 174 -5.91 -17.05 -0.89
CA LEU A 174 -5.13 -15.85 -0.64
C LEU A 174 -3.82 -15.95 -1.42
N ASN A 175 -3.63 -15.13 -2.45
CA ASN A 175 -2.37 -15.06 -3.18
C ASN A 175 -1.38 -14.13 -2.46
N LEU A 176 -0.09 -14.53 -2.44
CA LEU A 176 0.96 -13.62 -2.00
C LEU A 176 0.95 -12.38 -2.88
N SER A 177 0.98 -11.22 -2.28
CA SER A 177 0.82 -9.95 -2.98
C SER A 177 1.82 -8.93 -2.45
N ILE A 178 2.36 -8.15 -3.36
CA ILE A 178 3.34 -7.10 -3.08
C ILE A 178 2.84 -5.81 -3.72
N GLY A 179 3.09 -4.69 -3.08
CA GLY A 179 2.73 -3.41 -3.65
C GLY A 179 3.19 -2.24 -2.82
N GLY A 180 2.67 -1.07 -3.18
CA GLY A 180 3.05 0.14 -2.48
C GLY A 180 2.14 1.31 -2.77
N VAL A 181 2.37 2.36 -1.98
CA VAL A 181 1.68 3.64 -2.08
C VAL A 181 2.71 4.76 -2.11
N ARG A 182 2.47 5.70 -2.99
CA ARG A 182 3.17 6.97 -2.98
C ARG A 182 2.19 8.13 -3.05
N ALA A 183 2.47 9.17 -2.24
CA ALA A 183 1.69 10.38 -2.20
C ALA A 183 2.60 11.60 -2.14
N TYR A 184 2.71 12.34 -3.22
CA TYR A 184 3.58 13.53 -3.33
C TYR A 184 3.19 14.63 -2.34
N ASN A 185 1.92 14.73 -1.94
CA ASN A 185 1.46 15.71 -0.96
C ASN A 185 2.01 15.50 0.46
N HIS A 186 2.55 14.32 0.76
CA HIS A 186 3.21 14.02 2.04
C HIS A 186 4.71 14.36 2.03
N GLU A 187 5.22 14.82 0.90
CA GLU A 187 6.62 15.14 0.71
C GLU A 187 6.81 16.65 0.54
N ASN A 188 7.87 17.20 1.10
CA ASN A 188 8.29 18.54 0.77
C ASN A 188 9.16 18.52 -0.49
N LEU A 189 8.53 18.40 -1.64
CA LEU A 189 9.17 18.27 -2.94
C LEU A 189 10.05 19.48 -3.34
N TYR A 190 9.87 20.60 -2.65
CA TYR A 190 10.66 21.83 -2.89
C TYR A 190 11.85 21.95 -1.94
N SER A 191 12.03 21.04 -0.99
CA SER A 191 13.15 21.06 -0.05
C SER A 191 14.34 20.32 -0.63
N LYS A 192 15.48 20.98 -0.67
CA LYS A 192 16.76 20.41 -1.13
C LYS A 192 17.31 19.25 -0.28
N LYS A 193 16.79 19.04 0.92
CA LYS A 193 17.29 18.06 1.90
C LYS A 193 16.29 16.97 2.26
N THR A 194 15.12 16.94 1.65
CA THR A 194 14.08 15.97 2.04
C THR A 194 14.23 14.68 1.24
N VAL A 195 14.48 13.59 1.92
CA VAL A 195 14.40 12.24 1.35
C VAL A 195 12.96 11.92 0.93
N GLU A 196 12.81 11.10 -0.11
CA GLU A 196 11.52 10.70 -0.61
C GLU A 196 10.89 9.63 0.28
N LYS A 197 9.57 9.63 0.35
CA LYS A 197 8.80 8.75 1.22
C LYS A 197 7.94 7.79 0.42
N PHE A 198 8.04 6.53 0.76
CA PHE A 198 7.26 5.46 0.13
C PHE A 198 6.62 4.58 1.21
N LYS A 199 5.49 3.97 0.88
CA LYS A 199 4.93 2.87 1.63
C LYS A 199 5.05 1.62 0.78
N VAL A 200 5.63 0.55 1.33
CA VAL A 200 5.78 -0.74 0.64
C VAL A 200 5.22 -1.84 1.52
N PHE A 201 4.52 -2.79 0.94
CA PHE A 201 4.01 -3.95 1.66
C PHE A 201 4.26 -5.25 0.90
N ILE A 202 4.34 -6.34 1.67
CA ILE A 202 4.18 -7.71 1.26
C ILE A 202 3.14 -8.35 2.19
N GLY A 203 2.21 -9.09 1.65
CA GLY A 203 1.10 -9.69 2.39
C GLY A 203 0.29 -10.61 1.49
N PHE A 204 -1.00 -10.73 1.75
CA PHE A 204 -1.89 -11.57 0.95
C PHE A 204 -3.07 -10.77 0.40
N LYS A 205 -3.58 -11.19 -0.75
CA LYS A 205 -4.80 -10.67 -1.34
C LYS A 205 -5.83 -11.79 -1.43
N ASN A 206 -6.98 -11.56 -0.84
CA ASN A 206 -8.10 -12.48 -0.91
C ASN A 206 -8.75 -12.41 -2.30
N LEU A 207 -8.80 -13.53 -3.02
CA LEU A 207 -9.33 -13.57 -4.38
C LEU A 207 -10.85 -13.38 -4.45
N VAL A 208 -11.59 -13.70 -3.39
CA VAL A 208 -13.05 -13.58 -3.37
C VAL A 208 -13.49 -12.12 -3.35
N CYS A 209 -12.80 -11.28 -2.58
CA CYS A 209 -13.19 -9.88 -2.36
C CYS A 209 -12.13 -8.87 -2.76
N CYS A 210 -10.94 -9.29 -3.19
CA CYS A 210 -9.77 -8.43 -3.45
C CYS A 210 -9.31 -7.60 -2.24
N ASN A 211 -9.62 -8.04 -1.02
CA ASN A 211 -9.15 -7.39 0.20
C ASN A 211 -7.66 -7.68 0.41
N LEU A 212 -6.89 -6.67 0.80
CA LEU A 212 -5.50 -6.86 1.19
C LEU A 212 -5.38 -7.21 2.67
N CYS A 213 -4.63 -8.27 2.96
CA CYS A 213 -4.25 -8.71 4.29
C CYS A 213 -2.80 -8.30 4.53
N VAL A 214 -2.58 -7.32 5.39
CA VAL A 214 -1.26 -6.74 5.67
C VAL A 214 -0.92 -6.94 7.15
N SER A 215 0.30 -7.39 7.44
CA SER A 215 0.81 -7.57 8.79
C SER A 215 1.94 -6.59 9.10
N THR A 216 2.24 -6.42 10.38
CA THR A 216 3.26 -5.46 10.87
C THR A 216 4.65 -5.74 10.29
N ASP A 217 5.05 -7.00 10.15
CA ASP A 217 6.32 -7.41 9.58
C ASP A 217 6.36 -7.32 8.04
N GLY A 218 5.19 -7.32 7.40
CA GLY A 218 5.05 -7.14 5.95
C GLY A 218 4.83 -5.70 5.49
N PHE A 219 4.99 -4.68 6.35
CA PHE A 219 4.68 -3.30 5.99
C PHE A 219 5.70 -2.29 6.50
N LYS A 220 6.13 -1.41 5.62
CA LYS A 220 6.90 -0.21 5.94
C LYS A 220 6.07 1.03 5.62
N SER A 221 5.57 1.68 6.68
CA SER A 221 4.69 2.85 6.57
C SER A 221 5.42 4.13 6.14
N GLU A 222 6.71 4.22 6.38
CA GLU A 222 7.52 5.38 6.01
C GLU A 222 8.94 4.92 5.61
N LEU A 223 9.08 4.44 4.38
CA LEU A 223 10.36 4.13 3.79
C LEU A 223 10.97 5.42 3.24
N ARG A 224 12.05 5.89 3.86
CA ARG A 224 12.77 7.10 3.45
C ARG A 224 14.00 6.70 2.65
N VAL A 225 14.09 7.16 1.41
CA VAL A 225 15.17 6.80 0.49
C VAL A 225 15.72 8.03 -0.21
N ALA A 226 17.01 7.99 -0.51
CA ALA A 226 17.70 9.03 -1.28
C ALA A 226 17.67 8.73 -2.78
N GLY A 227 17.48 7.48 -3.18
CA GLY A 227 17.48 7.09 -4.59
C GLY A 227 16.85 5.72 -4.85
N VAL A 228 16.82 5.33 -6.11
CA VAL A 228 16.21 4.07 -6.59
C VAL A 228 16.89 2.84 -5.99
N GLN A 229 18.21 2.87 -5.81
CA GLN A 229 18.95 1.74 -5.22
C GLN A 229 18.56 1.51 -3.76
N ASP A 230 18.47 2.60 -2.97
CA ASP A 230 18.03 2.49 -1.56
C ASP A 230 16.60 1.91 -1.47
N LEU A 231 15.73 2.31 -2.41
CA LEU A 231 14.36 1.80 -2.49
C LEU A 231 14.35 0.30 -2.80
N PHE A 232 15.20 -0.15 -3.73
CA PHE A 232 15.33 -1.56 -4.07
C PHE A 232 15.80 -2.38 -2.87
N ASP A 233 16.90 -1.95 -2.23
CA ASP A 233 17.51 -2.68 -1.10
C ASP A 233 16.56 -2.74 0.10
N ALA A 234 15.89 -1.65 0.41
CA ALA A 234 14.93 -1.61 1.51
C ALA A 234 13.67 -2.45 1.23
N SER A 235 13.21 -2.51 -0.03
CA SER A 235 12.10 -3.38 -0.44
C SER A 235 12.50 -4.85 -0.34
N LEU A 236 13.69 -5.20 -0.83
CA LEU A 236 14.22 -6.57 -0.72
C LEU A 236 14.38 -7.00 0.74
N GLN A 237 14.90 -6.12 1.59
CA GLN A 237 15.01 -6.39 3.02
C GLN A 237 13.65 -6.63 3.68
N LEU A 238 12.62 -5.85 3.33
CA LEU A 238 11.26 -6.07 3.82
C LEU A 238 10.75 -7.46 3.43
N PHE A 239 10.95 -7.87 2.16
CA PHE A 239 10.50 -9.19 1.68
C PHE A 239 11.21 -10.34 2.37
N GLN A 240 12.51 -10.20 2.66
CA GLN A 240 13.31 -11.19 3.38
C GLN A 240 12.90 -11.33 4.86
N GLN A 241 12.43 -10.24 5.48
CA GLN A 241 12.03 -10.22 6.90
C GLN A 241 10.59 -10.67 7.13
N TYR A 242 9.78 -10.73 6.07
CA TYR A 242 8.37 -11.09 6.17
C TYR A 242 8.18 -12.59 6.46
N ASP A 243 7.43 -12.87 7.52
CA ASP A 243 7.07 -14.22 7.94
C ASP A 243 5.64 -14.58 7.48
N ALA A 244 5.56 -15.11 6.25
CA ALA A 244 4.30 -15.50 5.63
C ALA A 244 3.56 -16.58 6.43
N GLU A 245 4.28 -17.57 6.99
CA GLU A 245 3.68 -18.66 7.77
C GLU A 245 3.02 -18.11 9.04
N ARG A 246 3.71 -17.23 9.76
CA ARG A 246 3.15 -16.58 10.94
C ARG A 246 1.92 -15.73 10.61
N HIS A 247 1.95 -15.04 9.48
CA HIS A 247 0.81 -14.22 9.03
C HIS A 247 -0.41 -15.11 8.73
N VAL A 248 -0.22 -16.20 7.98
CA VAL A 248 -1.29 -17.18 7.66
C VAL A 248 -1.85 -17.83 8.93
N LYS A 249 -1.00 -18.29 9.84
CA LYS A 249 -1.44 -18.86 11.14
C LYS A 249 -2.29 -17.86 11.93
N ARG A 250 -1.93 -16.58 11.91
CA ARG A 250 -2.70 -15.54 12.58
C ARG A 250 -4.07 -15.33 11.95
N MET A 251 -4.15 -15.33 10.61
CA MET A 251 -5.41 -15.24 9.89
C MET A 251 -6.30 -16.50 10.12
N ALA A 252 -5.71 -17.69 10.08
CA ALA A 252 -6.42 -18.93 10.36
C ALA A 252 -7.01 -18.95 11.78
N ALA A 253 -6.26 -18.51 12.78
CA ALA A 253 -6.73 -18.45 14.16
C ALA A 253 -7.94 -17.48 14.36
N MET A 254 -8.20 -16.58 13.44
CA MET A 254 -9.39 -15.72 13.49
C MET A 254 -10.70 -16.51 13.28
N GLN A 255 -10.67 -17.67 12.63
CA GLN A 255 -11.85 -18.50 12.42
C GLN A 255 -12.32 -19.19 13.72
N GLU A 256 -11.41 -19.44 14.64
CA GLU A 256 -11.67 -20.16 15.89
C GLU A 256 -12.33 -19.27 16.95
N ARG A 257 -12.35 -17.95 16.74
CA ARG A 257 -12.85 -16.96 17.68
C ARG A 257 -14.08 -16.26 17.11
N HIS A 258 -15.09 -16.12 17.95
CA HIS A 258 -16.39 -15.61 17.53
C HIS A 258 -16.82 -14.44 18.41
N LEU A 259 -17.57 -13.51 17.82
CA LEU A 259 -18.29 -12.47 18.50
C LEU A 259 -19.80 -12.80 18.48
N THR A 260 -20.42 -12.69 19.64
CA THR A 260 -21.88 -12.58 19.70
C THR A 260 -22.34 -11.28 19.05
N GLU A 261 -23.60 -11.20 18.62
CA GLU A 261 -24.16 -9.97 18.07
C GLU A 261 -24.04 -8.79 19.05
N HIS A 262 -24.15 -9.06 20.36
CA HIS A 262 -23.95 -8.03 21.38
C HIS A 262 -22.52 -7.48 21.38
N GLN A 263 -21.51 -8.36 21.37
CA GLN A 263 -20.10 -7.96 21.31
C GLN A 263 -19.77 -7.23 20.00
N PHE A 264 -20.33 -7.67 18.88
CA PHE A 264 -20.18 -6.97 17.61
C PHE A 264 -20.83 -5.58 17.66
N ALA A 265 -22.03 -5.44 18.25
CA ALA A 265 -22.67 -4.14 18.45
C ALA A 265 -21.83 -3.21 19.36
N GLN A 266 -21.22 -3.77 20.41
CA GLN A 266 -20.25 -3.02 21.25
C GLN A 266 -19.05 -2.58 20.42
N LEU A 267 -18.44 -3.46 19.63
CA LEU A 267 -17.33 -3.13 18.75
C LEU A 267 -17.69 -1.94 17.84
N ILE A 268 -18.82 -2.00 17.14
CA ILE A 268 -19.29 -0.91 16.26
C ILE A 268 -19.53 0.39 17.04
N GLY A 269 -20.19 0.33 18.18
CA GLY A 269 -20.46 1.49 19.01
C GLY A 269 -19.18 2.14 19.56
N LYS A 270 -18.28 1.32 20.10
CA LYS A 270 -17.01 1.77 20.67
C LYS A 270 -16.06 2.33 19.61
N THR A 271 -15.94 1.70 18.44
CA THR A 271 -15.13 2.24 17.36
C THR A 271 -15.63 3.58 16.84
N ARG A 272 -16.96 3.84 16.85
CA ARG A 272 -17.51 5.16 16.57
C ARG A 272 -17.17 6.18 17.67
N LEU A 273 -17.37 5.80 18.94
CA LEU A 273 -17.10 6.68 20.08
C LEU A 273 -15.62 7.04 20.20
N TYR A 274 -14.71 6.13 19.80
CA TYR A 274 -13.27 6.35 19.85
C TYR A 274 -12.83 7.66 19.20
N GLN A 275 -13.46 8.06 18.10
CA GLN A 275 -13.11 9.29 17.36
C GLN A 275 -13.40 10.56 18.17
N TYR A 276 -14.34 10.49 19.12
CA TYR A 276 -14.80 11.61 19.93
C TYR A 276 -14.22 11.60 21.36
N LEU A 277 -13.41 10.59 21.69
CA LEU A 277 -12.76 10.54 23.01
C LEU A 277 -11.80 11.71 23.23
N PRO A 278 -11.70 12.21 24.46
CA PRO A 278 -10.64 13.12 24.87
C PRO A 278 -9.26 12.55 24.51
N THR A 279 -8.34 13.41 24.11
CA THR A 279 -7.02 12.97 23.60
C THR A 279 -6.26 12.09 24.61
N ALA A 280 -6.40 12.35 25.92
CA ALA A 280 -5.74 11.55 26.96
C ALA A 280 -6.29 10.11 27.01
N GLU A 281 -7.61 9.95 26.96
CA GLU A 281 -8.28 8.65 26.96
C GLU A 281 -7.97 7.87 25.68
N ARG A 282 -8.02 8.55 24.53
CA ARG A 282 -7.71 7.94 23.25
C ARG A 282 -6.27 7.42 23.17
N LYS A 283 -5.30 8.13 23.77
CA LYS A 283 -3.90 7.69 23.81
C LYS A 283 -3.66 6.48 24.73
N ALA A 284 -4.55 6.20 25.66
CA ALA A 284 -4.48 5.03 26.52
C ALA A 284 -5.06 3.76 25.88
N LEU A 285 -5.68 3.87 24.71
CA LEU A 285 -6.28 2.78 23.97
C LEU A 285 -5.45 2.43 22.73
N PRO A 286 -5.55 1.20 22.20
CA PRO A 286 -4.99 0.85 20.91
C PRO A 286 -5.49 1.78 19.81
N ALA A 287 -4.63 2.05 18.82
CA ALA A 287 -4.96 2.94 17.72
C ALA A 287 -6.13 2.40 16.87
N MET A 288 -7.02 3.32 16.44
CA MET A 288 -8.14 3.05 15.57
C MET A 288 -8.15 4.05 14.41
N GLU A 289 -7.92 3.54 13.21
CA GLU A 289 -7.77 4.34 11.98
C GLU A 289 -9.06 4.42 11.14
N PHE A 290 -10.09 3.66 11.49
CA PHE A 290 -11.36 3.64 10.78
C PHE A 290 -12.25 4.80 11.19
N THR A 291 -12.83 5.48 10.19
CA THR A 291 -13.74 6.61 10.38
C THR A 291 -15.20 6.17 10.39
N ASP A 292 -16.12 7.07 10.72
CA ASP A 292 -17.57 6.80 10.73
C ASP A 292 -18.09 6.16 9.45
N CYS A 293 -17.61 6.62 8.29
CA CYS A 293 -18.03 6.05 7.00
C CYS A 293 -17.67 4.58 6.87
N HIS A 294 -16.46 4.20 7.30
CA HIS A 294 -16.01 2.81 7.29
C HIS A 294 -16.81 1.96 8.28
N ILE A 295 -17.00 2.45 9.51
CA ILE A 295 -17.74 1.73 10.54
C ILE A 295 -19.21 1.53 10.13
N ASN A 296 -19.81 2.51 9.49
CA ASN A 296 -21.15 2.37 8.91
C ASN A 296 -21.19 1.30 7.80
N ALA A 297 -20.17 1.24 6.95
CA ALA A 297 -20.05 0.20 5.92
C ALA A 297 -19.90 -1.19 6.55
N VAL A 298 -19.07 -1.35 7.59
CA VAL A 298 -18.91 -2.59 8.35
C VAL A 298 -20.24 -3.04 8.96
N ALA A 299 -20.95 -2.13 9.64
CA ALA A 299 -22.24 -2.44 10.26
C ALA A 299 -23.31 -2.89 9.23
N LYS A 300 -23.33 -2.25 8.06
CA LYS A 300 -24.23 -2.64 6.97
C LYS A 300 -23.86 -4.00 6.39
N ALA A 301 -22.56 -4.22 6.14
CA ALA A 301 -22.04 -5.45 5.56
C ALA A 301 -22.21 -6.66 6.50
N TYR A 302 -22.28 -6.47 7.81
CA TYR A 302 -22.55 -7.51 8.81
C TYR A 302 -23.81 -8.32 8.49
N TYR A 303 -24.83 -7.69 7.94
CA TYR A 303 -26.07 -8.37 7.52
C TYR A 303 -26.15 -8.64 6.03
N ALA A 304 -25.45 -7.87 5.19
CA ALA A 304 -25.72 -7.82 3.76
C ALA A 304 -24.57 -8.30 2.87
N ASP A 305 -23.37 -8.55 3.40
CA ASP A 305 -22.26 -9.03 2.58
C ASP A 305 -22.49 -10.47 2.13
N GLU A 306 -22.28 -10.73 0.84
CA GLU A 306 -22.55 -12.04 0.23
C GLU A 306 -21.63 -13.15 0.77
N ASN A 307 -20.42 -12.81 1.22
CA ASN A 307 -19.39 -13.78 1.59
C ASN A 307 -19.07 -13.76 3.10
N PHE A 308 -19.16 -12.58 3.73
CA PHE A 308 -18.66 -12.35 5.07
C PHE A 308 -19.71 -11.85 6.07
N SER A 309 -20.99 -11.79 5.69
CA SER A 309 -22.06 -11.52 6.65
C SER A 309 -22.14 -12.63 7.70
N ARG A 310 -22.82 -12.36 8.82
CA ARG A 310 -23.08 -13.37 9.86
C ARG A 310 -23.91 -14.57 9.36
N GLY A 311 -24.65 -14.39 8.25
CA GLY A 311 -25.64 -15.38 7.78
C GLY A 311 -26.76 -15.57 8.81
N ASP A 312 -27.21 -16.82 8.97
CA ASP A 312 -28.21 -17.20 9.97
C ASP A 312 -27.64 -17.52 11.36
N ASN A 313 -26.32 -17.39 11.53
CA ASN A 313 -25.66 -17.70 12.79
C ASN A 313 -25.80 -16.51 13.78
N PRO A 314 -26.08 -16.77 15.08
CA PRO A 314 -26.08 -15.71 16.10
C PRO A 314 -24.69 -15.14 16.42
N GLU A 315 -23.64 -15.84 15.98
CA GLU A 315 -22.25 -15.46 16.19
C GLU A 315 -21.54 -15.31 14.85
N ILE A 316 -20.56 -14.40 14.80
CA ILE A 316 -19.70 -14.16 13.65
C ILE A 316 -18.25 -14.45 14.01
N ASP A 317 -17.54 -15.25 13.21
CA ASP A 317 -16.12 -15.47 13.40
C ASP A 317 -15.29 -14.22 13.06
N LEU A 318 -14.11 -14.10 13.69
CA LEU A 318 -13.25 -12.92 13.51
C LEU A 318 -12.65 -12.84 12.10
N TRP A 319 -12.55 -13.93 11.34
CA TRP A 319 -12.11 -13.87 9.94
C TRP A 319 -13.12 -13.12 9.08
N ARG A 320 -14.42 -13.38 9.28
CA ARG A 320 -15.48 -12.60 8.62
C ARG A 320 -15.43 -11.15 9.05
N VAL A 321 -15.36 -10.86 10.35
CA VAL A 321 -15.25 -9.49 10.86
C VAL A 321 -14.03 -8.77 10.24
N TYR A 322 -12.88 -9.43 10.15
CA TYR A 322 -11.68 -8.90 9.50
C TYR A 322 -11.94 -8.53 8.04
N ASN A 323 -12.62 -9.40 7.29
CA ASN A 323 -12.97 -9.13 5.90
C ASN A 323 -14.01 -8.01 5.74
N LEU A 324 -14.91 -7.80 6.70
CA LEU A 324 -15.80 -6.64 6.71
C LEU A 324 -15.01 -5.33 6.88
N PHE A 325 -14.02 -5.30 7.79
CA PHE A 325 -13.18 -4.12 7.98
C PHE A 325 -12.26 -3.85 6.78
N THR A 326 -11.61 -4.86 6.23
CA THR A 326 -10.75 -4.72 5.04
C THR A 326 -11.57 -4.39 3.79
N GLY A 327 -12.81 -4.89 3.70
CA GLY A 327 -13.77 -4.51 2.65
C GLY A 327 -14.17 -3.02 2.74
N ALA A 328 -14.50 -2.55 3.94
CA ALA A 328 -14.81 -1.13 4.17
C ALA A 328 -13.60 -0.23 3.85
N ASN A 329 -12.37 -0.71 4.10
CA ASN A 329 -11.13 0.01 3.82
C ASN A 329 -10.94 0.34 2.33
N LYS A 330 -11.55 -0.38 1.40
CA LYS A 330 -11.46 -0.06 -0.04
C LYS A 330 -11.95 1.34 -0.39
N SER A 331 -12.81 1.93 0.44
CA SER A 331 -13.26 3.32 0.32
C SER A 331 -12.27 4.35 0.86
N SER A 332 -11.14 3.93 1.39
CA SER A 332 -10.09 4.82 1.91
C SER A 332 -9.33 5.52 0.79
N TYR A 333 -8.86 6.73 1.08
CA TYR A 333 -7.90 7.39 0.21
C TYR A 333 -6.60 6.59 0.10
N ILE A 334 -5.94 6.68 -1.06
CA ILE A 334 -4.72 5.95 -1.39
C ILE A 334 -3.66 6.06 -0.28
N ASP A 335 -3.43 7.26 0.24
CA ASP A 335 -2.40 7.58 1.23
C ASP A 335 -2.64 6.97 2.62
N THR A 336 -3.89 6.64 2.96
CA THR A 336 -4.27 6.05 4.26
C THR A 336 -4.66 4.57 4.18
N PHE A 337 -4.76 4.04 2.97
CA PHE A 337 -5.26 2.69 2.73
C PHE A 337 -4.44 1.60 3.40
N LEU A 338 -3.10 1.64 3.25
CA LEU A 338 -2.22 0.60 3.83
C LEU A 338 -2.14 0.67 5.36
N ASP A 339 -2.14 1.88 5.94
CA ASP A 339 -2.16 2.03 7.40
C ASP A 339 -3.43 1.43 8.00
N ARG A 340 -4.59 1.65 7.36
CA ARG A 340 -5.85 1.02 7.76
C ARG A 340 -5.87 -0.49 7.52
N SER A 341 -5.24 -0.98 6.47
CA SER A 341 -5.10 -2.44 6.26
C SER A 341 -4.33 -3.08 7.41
N LEU A 342 -3.23 -2.47 7.85
CA LEU A 342 -2.49 -2.92 9.03
C LEU A 342 -3.34 -2.79 10.29
N ASN A 343 -4.01 -1.64 10.49
CA ASN A 343 -4.86 -1.39 11.65
C ASN A 343 -6.01 -2.40 11.75
N ALA A 344 -6.60 -2.84 10.63
CA ALA A 344 -7.59 -3.91 10.63
C ALA A 344 -7.01 -5.22 11.21
N THR A 345 -5.80 -5.58 10.80
CA THR A 345 -5.10 -6.78 11.29
C THR A 345 -4.82 -6.68 12.79
N GLU A 346 -4.32 -5.55 13.25
CA GLU A 346 -4.01 -5.32 14.67
C GLU A 346 -5.27 -5.29 15.52
N LEU A 347 -6.31 -4.59 15.09
CA LEU A 347 -7.59 -4.49 15.78
C LEU A 347 -8.20 -5.88 15.96
N ILE A 348 -8.41 -6.63 14.87
CA ILE A 348 -9.13 -7.90 14.94
C ILE A 348 -8.31 -8.97 15.67
N THR A 349 -6.98 -8.97 15.51
CA THR A 349 -6.10 -9.82 16.33
C THR A 349 -6.20 -9.47 17.81
N GLY A 350 -6.23 -8.17 18.13
CA GLY A 350 -6.37 -7.67 19.50
C GLY A 350 -7.74 -8.00 20.11
N ILE A 351 -8.82 -7.89 19.34
CA ILE A 351 -10.17 -8.32 19.75
C ILE A 351 -10.17 -9.82 20.08
N GLY A 352 -9.51 -10.65 19.25
CA GLY A 352 -9.37 -12.08 19.52
C GLY A 352 -8.70 -12.37 20.86
N ARG A 353 -7.64 -11.64 21.21
CA ARG A 353 -6.99 -11.73 22.53
C ARG A 353 -7.90 -11.23 23.66
N ALA A 354 -8.65 -10.15 23.43
CA ALA A 354 -9.56 -9.61 24.44
C ALA A 354 -10.67 -10.59 24.83
N ILE A 355 -11.22 -11.35 23.86
CA ILE A 355 -12.17 -12.44 24.12
C ILE A 355 -11.56 -13.52 25.02
N GLU A 356 -10.25 -13.78 24.90
CA GLU A 356 -9.49 -14.73 25.72
C GLU A 356 -9.04 -14.15 27.08
N GLY A 357 -9.35 -12.87 27.35
CA GLY A 357 -9.09 -12.23 28.66
C GLY A 357 -7.97 -11.18 28.66
N ASP A 358 -7.34 -10.86 27.53
CA ASP A 358 -6.36 -9.78 27.43
C ASP A 358 -7.04 -8.42 27.64
N ALA A 359 -6.46 -7.59 28.49
CA ALA A 359 -7.04 -6.29 28.86
C ALA A 359 -6.88 -5.20 27.79
N GLU A 360 -5.91 -5.31 26.89
CA GLU A 360 -5.50 -4.23 26.00
C GLU A 360 -6.64 -3.77 25.06
N TYR A 361 -7.36 -4.72 24.43
CA TYR A 361 -8.44 -4.42 23.47
C TYR A 361 -9.84 -4.60 24.05
N ARG A 362 -9.95 -4.93 25.36
CA ARG A 362 -11.21 -5.21 26.05
C ARG A 362 -12.22 -4.07 25.92
N TRP A 363 -11.75 -2.82 25.95
CA TRP A 363 -12.59 -1.64 25.81
C TRP A 363 -13.50 -1.67 24.57
N PHE A 364 -13.09 -2.34 23.49
CA PHE A 364 -13.86 -2.38 22.25
C PHE A 364 -15.01 -3.40 22.25
N VAL A 365 -15.04 -4.34 23.17
CA VAL A 365 -16.01 -5.46 23.18
C VAL A 365 -16.77 -5.62 24.51
N GLU A 366 -16.49 -4.76 25.49
CA GLU A 366 -17.17 -4.71 26.79
C GLU A 366 -17.91 -3.39 27.04
#